data_bd745f3e6132372ba4d1da73ce26a5d6
#
_entry.id   bd745f3e6132372ba4d1da73ce26a5d6
#
_cell.length_a   1.000
_cell.length_b   1.000
_cell.length_c   1.000
_cell.angle_alpha   90.00
_cell.angle_beta   90.00
_cell.angle_gamma   90.00
#
_symmetry.space_group_name_H-M   'P 1'
#
loop_
_entity.id
_entity.type
_entity.pdbx_description
1 polymer ?
#
loop_
_entity_poly.entity_id
_entity_poly.type
_entity_poly.pdbx_seq_one_letter_code
_entity_poly.pdbx_strand_id
1 'polypeptide(L)'
;MADIDAVSDDLGIPWEKTKDIPFSTMVPFIGFLWDLDAHTVSLSDSKKEKYLQAILDWEARPKHTLDETQKLYGKLLHACHVLPSGRAYLTSLESFMAHFHNHPFCPHSPPCRTAGDLLWWKTRLAQSTLARSIPSPTPIIDASAYSDASSETGIGITVGHKWRAWRLLPGWKADGRDIGWAEAVGFLLLVLTLSPTVPRGSHIKVFGDNRGVVEGWWKGRSRNKPTNDIFRDIHALMEEESVFFHTRYVPSKDNPADGPSRGVYYHQSLLLPALPIPLPI
;
A
#
# COMPACT_ATOMS: atom_id res chain seq x y z
N MET A 1 -32.61 -20.30 -3.41
CA MET A 1 -31.94 -21.60 -3.09
C MET A 1 -32.54 -22.74 -3.89
N ALA A 2 -33.85 -23.01 -3.87
CA ALA A 2 -34.46 -24.14 -4.61
C ALA A 2 -34.04 -24.24 -6.08
N ASP A 3 -33.93 -23.13 -6.80
CA ASP A 3 -33.52 -23.12 -8.22
C ASP A 3 -32.01 -23.47 -8.36
N ILE A 4 -31.18 -23.09 -7.40
CA ILE A 4 -29.76 -23.45 -7.40
C ILE A 4 -29.58 -24.93 -7.10
N ASP A 5 -30.34 -25.44 -6.13
CA ASP A 5 -30.36 -26.87 -5.78
C ASP A 5 -30.78 -27.71 -6.98
N ALA A 6 -31.87 -27.33 -7.67
CA ALA A 6 -32.36 -28.04 -8.84
C ALA A 6 -31.30 -28.12 -9.96
N VAL A 7 -30.64 -26.99 -10.29
CA VAL A 7 -29.58 -26.96 -11.31
C VAL A 7 -28.37 -27.79 -10.87
N SER A 8 -28.00 -27.74 -9.60
CA SER A 8 -26.86 -28.49 -9.07
C SER A 8 -27.11 -29.99 -9.05
N ASP A 9 -28.33 -30.42 -8.70
CA ASP A 9 -28.74 -31.81 -8.70
C ASP A 9 -28.75 -32.38 -10.13
N ASP A 10 -29.27 -31.62 -11.10
CA ASP A 10 -29.28 -32.00 -12.53
C ASP A 10 -27.86 -32.15 -13.11
N LEU A 11 -26.92 -31.30 -12.66
CA LEU A 11 -25.52 -31.32 -13.10
C LEU A 11 -24.65 -32.31 -12.32
N GLY A 12 -25.18 -32.95 -11.28
CA GLY A 12 -24.42 -33.83 -10.38
C GLY A 12 -23.34 -33.10 -9.58
N ILE A 13 -23.53 -31.83 -9.31
CA ILE A 13 -22.58 -31.03 -8.52
C ILE A 13 -22.80 -31.31 -7.02
N PRO A 14 -21.82 -31.87 -6.27
CA PRO A 14 -21.98 -32.12 -4.86
C PRO A 14 -22.01 -30.81 -4.09
N TRP A 15 -23.15 -30.44 -3.52
CA TRP A 15 -23.37 -29.21 -2.78
C TRP A 15 -23.42 -29.51 -1.27
N GLU A 16 -22.59 -28.78 -0.48
CA GLU A 16 -22.58 -28.91 0.98
C GLU A 16 -23.67 -28.02 1.60
N LYS A 17 -24.89 -28.55 1.70
CA LYS A 17 -26.10 -27.83 2.14
C LYS A 17 -25.98 -27.20 3.55
N THR A 18 -25.10 -27.73 4.40
CA THR A 18 -24.86 -27.17 5.75
C THR A 18 -24.13 -25.82 5.71
N LYS A 19 -23.56 -25.46 4.56
CA LYS A 19 -22.86 -24.18 4.32
C LYS A 19 -23.72 -23.19 3.56
N ASP A 20 -24.93 -23.56 3.21
CA ASP A 20 -25.84 -22.67 2.50
C ASP A 20 -26.22 -21.49 3.41
N ILE A 21 -26.07 -20.30 2.89
CA ILE A 21 -26.47 -19.06 3.57
C ILE A 21 -27.63 -18.46 2.78
N PRO A 22 -28.78 -18.20 3.44
CA PRO A 22 -29.90 -17.50 2.81
C PRO A 22 -29.44 -16.14 2.26
N PHE A 23 -30.15 -15.63 1.24
CA PHE A 23 -29.90 -14.27 0.75
C PHE A 23 -29.96 -13.27 1.90
N SER A 24 -28.88 -12.55 2.08
CA SER A 24 -28.70 -11.56 3.16
C SER A 24 -27.84 -10.42 2.66
N THR A 25 -28.03 -9.23 3.18
CA THR A 25 -27.14 -8.07 2.91
C THR A 25 -25.85 -8.14 3.72
N MET A 26 -25.79 -9.00 4.75
CA MET A 26 -24.58 -9.23 5.55
C MET A 26 -24.16 -10.70 5.43
N VAL A 27 -23.04 -10.95 4.70
CA VAL A 27 -22.63 -12.31 4.31
C VAL A 27 -21.19 -12.59 4.73
N PRO A 28 -20.93 -13.64 5.52
CA PRO A 28 -19.59 -14.17 5.74
C PRO A 28 -19.14 -14.97 4.51
N PHE A 29 -18.09 -14.47 3.83
CA PHE A 29 -17.56 -15.14 2.64
C PHE A 29 -16.02 -15.07 2.61
N ILE A 30 -15.37 -16.19 2.40
CA ILE A 30 -13.90 -16.35 2.33
C ILE A 30 -13.17 -15.72 3.54
N GLY A 31 -13.78 -15.80 4.73
CA GLY A 31 -13.18 -15.28 5.97
C GLY A 31 -13.34 -13.77 6.18
N PHE A 32 -14.13 -13.12 5.34
CA PHE A 32 -14.53 -11.72 5.47
C PHE A 32 -16.02 -11.61 5.74
N LEU A 33 -16.42 -10.52 6.36
CA LEU A 33 -17.81 -10.12 6.50
C LEU A 33 -18.10 -9.02 5.48
N TRP A 34 -19.01 -9.32 4.57
CA TRP A 34 -19.47 -8.39 3.52
C TRP A 34 -20.78 -7.77 3.97
N ASP A 35 -20.80 -6.46 4.10
CA ASP A 35 -21.99 -5.67 4.37
C ASP A 35 -22.36 -4.89 3.10
N LEU A 36 -23.41 -5.36 2.42
CA LEU A 36 -23.84 -4.82 1.15
C LEU A 36 -24.65 -3.53 1.33
N ASP A 37 -25.28 -3.33 2.48
CA ASP A 37 -26.01 -2.09 2.79
C ASP A 37 -25.03 -0.96 3.11
N ALA A 38 -24.03 -1.23 3.94
CA ALA A 38 -22.97 -0.28 4.25
C ALA A 38 -21.89 -0.17 3.15
N HIS A 39 -21.93 -1.04 2.12
CA HIS A 39 -20.89 -1.16 1.10
C HIS A 39 -19.49 -1.31 1.68
N THR A 40 -19.33 -2.23 2.64
CA THR A 40 -18.05 -2.49 3.29
C THR A 40 -17.70 -3.97 3.32
N VAL A 41 -16.40 -4.23 3.39
CA VAL A 41 -15.85 -5.56 3.69
C VAL A 41 -14.92 -5.44 4.90
N SER A 42 -15.09 -6.34 5.88
CA SER A 42 -14.34 -6.34 7.12
C SER A 42 -13.80 -7.74 7.45
N LEU A 43 -12.79 -7.80 8.33
CA LEU A 43 -12.43 -9.06 8.99
C LEU A 43 -13.45 -9.34 10.11
N SER A 44 -13.88 -10.61 10.23
CA SER A 44 -14.67 -11.03 11.39
C SER A 44 -13.85 -10.87 12.67
N ASP A 45 -14.52 -10.61 13.80
CA ASP A 45 -13.86 -10.44 15.10
C ASP A 45 -13.01 -11.66 15.46
N SER A 46 -13.54 -12.86 15.23
CA SER A 46 -12.80 -14.11 15.45
C SER A 46 -11.52 -14.21 14.62
N LYS A 47 -11.47 -13.62 13.41
CA LYS A 47 -10.27 -13.57 12.59
C LYS A 47 -9.30 -12.51 13.11
N LYS A 48 -9.79 -11.35 13.54
CA LYS A 48 -8.94 -10.30 14.15
C LYS A 48 -8.25 -10.85 15.40
N GLU A 49 -9.00 -11.48 16.30
CA GLU A 49 -8.45 -12.10 17.50
C GLU A 49 -7.43 -13.19 17.18
N LYS A 50 -7.75 -14.09 16.23
CA LYS A 50 -6.83 -15.15 15.80
C LYS A 50 -5.52 -14.62 15.25
N TYR A 51 -5.55 -13.50 14.51
CA TYR A 51 -4.35 -12.91 13.92
C TYR A 51 -3.55 -12.15 14.96
N LEU A 52 -4.23 -11.43 15.85
CA LEU A 52 -3.60 -10.78 17.00
C LEU A 52 -2.88 -11.79 17.89
N GLN A 53 -3.57 -12.89 18.25
CA GLN A 53 -2.96 -13.96 19.05
C GLN A 53 -1.75 -14.58 18.34
N ALA A 54 -1.81 -14.78 17.02
CA ALA A 54 -0.67 -15.30 16.27
C ALA A 54 0.56 -14.38 16.30
N ILE A 55 0.36 -13.04 16.38
CA ILE A 55 1.46 -12.10 16.58
C ILE A 55 2.01 -12.22 18.00
N LEU A 56 1.16 -12.30 19.02
CA LEU A 56 1.58 -12.43 20.41
C LEU A 56 2.36 -13.74 20.64
N ASP A 57 1.88 -14.86 20.09
CA ASP A 57 2.58 -16.16 20.14
C ASP A 57 3.94 -16.11 19.44
N TRP A 58 4.06 -15.36 18.35
CA TRP A 58 5.33 -15.10 17.67
C TRP A 58 6.28 -14.30 18.57
N GLU A 59 5.83 -13.18 19.12
CA GLU A 59 6.66 -12.31 19.97
C GLU A 59 7.12 -12.98 21.27
N ALA A 60 6.43 -14.02 21.72
CA ALA A 60 6.81 -14.77 22.91
C ALA A 60 8.12 -15.58 22.75
N ARG A 61 8.63 -15.74 21.52
CA ARG A 61 9.85 -16.49 21.20
C ARG A 61 10.83 -15.65 20.41
N PRO A 62 12.16 -15.75 20.68
CA PRO A 62 13.14 -14.93 20.00
C PRO A 62 13.60 -15.50 18.64
N LYS A 63 13.25 -16.75 18.33
CA LYS A 63 13.66 -17.44 17.09
C LYS A 63 12.50 -18.21 16.47
N HIS A 64 12.46 -18.25 15.15
CA HIS A 64 11.38 -18.84 14.36
C HIS A 64 11.93 -19.64 13.18
N THR A 65 11.20 -20.67 12.78
CA THR A 65 11.44 -21.45 11.55
C THR A 65 10.80 -20.77 10.35
N LEU A 66 11.12 -21.27 9.14
CA LEU A 66 10.49 -20.79 7.91
C LEU A 66 8.96 -21.04 7.94
N ASP A 67 8.52 -22.24 8.35
CA ASP A 67 7.10 -22.61 8.41
C ASP A 67 6.29 -21.67 9.34
N GLU A 68 6.84 -21.40 10.55
CA GLU A 68 6.21 -20.45 11.47
C GLU A 68 6.11 -19.05 10.88
N THR A 69 7.16 -18.59 10.18
CA THR A 69 7.17 -17.30 9.50
C THR A 69 6.15 -17.24 8.37
N GLN A 70 6.05 -18.28 7.55
CA GLN A 70 5.07 -18.39 6.47
C GLN A 70 3.64 -18.40 7.00
N LYS A 71 3.38 -19.08 8.12
CA LYS A 71 2.05 -19.12 8.77
C LYS A 71 1.62 -17.75 9.29
N LEU A 72 2.52 -17.00 9.92
CA LEU A 72 2.24 -15.62 10.34
C LEU A 72 2.03 -14.71 9.13
N TYR A 73 2.96 -14.73 8.19
CA TYR A 73 2.89 -13.96 6.95
C TYR A 73 1.57 -14.17 6.21
N GLY A 74 1.14 -15.43 6.03
CA GLY A 74 -0.11 -15.77 5.33
C GLY A 74 -1.35 -15.20 6.03
N LYS A 75 -1.41 -15.20 7.37
CA LYS A 75 -2.50 -14.59 8.12
C LYS A 75 -2.56 -13.07 7.91
N LEU A 76 -1.42 -12.39 8.00
CA LEU A 76 -1.34 -10.94 7.83
C LEU A 76 -1.56 -10.54 6.36
N LEU A 77 -1.07 -11.33 5.40
CA LEU A 77 -1.35 -11.13 3.98
C LEU A 77 -2.85 -11.26 3.66
N HIS A 78 -3.56 -12.19 4.31
CA HIS A 78 -5.01 -12.29 4.20
C HIS A 78 -5.69 -11.01 4.72
N ALA A 79 -5.22 -10.44 5.85
CA ALA A 79 -5.75 -9.18 6.35
C ALA A 79 -5.53 -7.99 5.40
N CYS A 80 -4.52 -8.05 4.52
CA CYS A 80 -4.27 -6.99 3.52
C CYS A 80 -5.41 -6.82 2.51
N HIS A 81 -6.33 -7.75 2.38
CA HIS A 81 -7.53 -7.56 1.54
C HIS A 81 -8.46 -6.47 2.10
N VAL A 82 -8.50 -6.34 3.42
CA VAL A 82 -9.25 -5.28 4.10
C VAL A 82 -8.36 -4.07 4.41
N LEU A 83 -7.08 -4.30 4.64
CA LEU A 83 -6.09 -3.29 5.00
C LEU A 83 -4.91 -3.29 3.99
N PRO A 84 -5.09 -2.72 2.77
CA PRO A 84 -4.08 -2.77 1.71
C PRO A 84 -2.72 -2.18 2.11
N SER A 85 -2.70 -1.11 2.93
CA SER A 85 -1.49 -0.50 3.50
C SER A 85 -0.61 -1.49 4.28
N GLY A 86 -1.21 -2.56 4.81
CA GLY A 86 -0.52 -3.62 5.52
C GLY A 86 0.56 -4.33 4.70
N ARG A 87 0.47 -4.33 3.35
CA ARG A 87 1.50 -4.93 2.49
C ARG A 87 2.87 -4.30 2.70
N ALA A 88 2.94 -3.00 2.94
CA ALA A 88 4.18 -2.29 3.24
C ALA A 88 4.80 -2.71 4.59
N TYR A 89 4.02 -3.30 5.50
CA TYR A 89 4.44 -3.81 6.81
C TYR A 89 4.62 -5.34 6.85
N LEU A 90 4.70 -5.98 5.68
CA LEU A 90 5.06 -7.41 5.54
C LEU A 90 6.49 -7.61 5.03
N THR A 91 7.16 -6.55 4.59
CA THR A 91 8.47 -6.63 3.94
C THR A 91 9.57 -7.16 4.84
N SER A 92 9.50 -6.97 6.16
CA SER A 92 10.46 -7.56 7.11
C SER A 92 10.31 -9.07 7.23
N LEU A 93 9.08 -9.59 7.25
CA LEU A 93 8.80 -11.03 7.24
C LEU A 93 9.23 -11.67 5.91
N GLU A 94 8.99 -10.98 4.76
CA GLU A 94 9.47 -11.45 3.45
C GLU A 94 11.00 -11.53 3.40
N SER A 95 11.68 -10.49 3.90
CA SER A 95 13.13 -10.49 4.01
C SER A 95 13.62 -11.60 4.93
N PHE A 96 12.93 -11.83 6.04
CA PHE A 96 13.26 -12.90 6.97
C PHE A 96 13.08 -14.29 6.35
N MET A 97 12.00 -14.54 5.63
CA MET A 97 11.80 -15.81 4.91
C MET A 97 12.92 -16.07 3.89
N ALA A 98 13.45 -15.04 3.25
CA ALA A 98 14.58 -15.17 2.32
C ALA A 98 15.90 -15.59 2.98
N HIS A 99 16.06 -15.44 4.31
CA HIS A 99 17.26 -15.84 5.05
C HIS A 99 17.38 -17.35 5.27
N PHE A 100 16.30 -18.11 5.13
CA PHE A 100 16.31 -19.54 5.44
C PHE A 100 17.05 -20.39 4.40
N HIS A 101 17.21 -19.90 3.15
CA HIS A 101 17.87 -20.62 2.04
C HIS A 101 17.56 -22.13 2.05
N ASN A 102 18.59 -22.97 2.36
CA ASN A 102 18.49 -24.42 2.38
C ASN A 102 18.24 -25.02 3.78
N HIS A 103 17.99 -24.19 4.81
CA HIS A 103 17.81 -24.63 6.20
C HIS A 103 16.45 -24.21 6.79
N PRO A 104 15.31 -24.68 6.22
CA PRO A 104 13.96 -24.19 6.59
C PRO A 104 13.56 -24.53 8.03
N PHE A 105 14.19 -25.57 8.62
CA PHE A 105 13.88 -26.07 9.97
C PHE A 105 14.75 -25.45 11.07
N CYS A 106 15.83 -24.76 10.70
CA CYS A 106 16.72 -24.12 11.67
C CYS A 106 16.09 -22.79 12.12
N PRO A 107 15.81 -22.59 13.44
CA PRO A 107 15.21 -21.34 13.90
C PRO A 107 16.21 -20.18 13.87
N HIS A 108 15.84 -19.05 13.27
CA HIS A 108 16.61 -17.82 13.20
C HIS A 108 15.91 -16.68 13.93
N SER A 109 16.67 -15.67 14.35
CA SER A 109 16.13 -14.42 14.90
C SER A 109 15.67 -13.51 13.76
N PRO A 110 14.47 -12.93 13.85
CA PRO A 110 13.99 -12.01 12.82
C PRO A 110 14.78 -10.69 12.81
N PRO A 111 14.78 -9.95 11.68
CA PRO A 111 15.36 -8.60 11.63
C PRO A 111 14.73 -7.68 12.69
N CYS A 112 15.51 -6.74 13.24
CA CYS A 112 15.04 -5.79 14.27
C CYS A 112 13.79 -4.99 13.85
N ARG A 113 13.65 -4.69 12.55
CA ARG A 113 12.49 -3.98 12.00
C ARG A 113 11.18 -4.76 12.14
N THR A 114 11.23 -6.10 12.24
CA THR A 114 10.02 -6.93 12.34
C THR A 114 9.17 -6.56 13.56
N ALA A 115 9.79 -6.18 14.68
CA ALA A 115 9.06 -5.75 15.87
C ALA A 115 8.20 -4.49 15.60
N GLY A 116 8.74 -3.51 14.89
CA GLY A 116 8.00 -2.30 14.50
C GLY A 116 6.85 -2.60 13.54
N ASP A 117 7.08 -3.51 12.58
CA ASP A 117 6.05 -3.95 11.64
C ASP A 117 4.91 -4.70 12.36
N LEU A 118 5.25 -5.60 13.30
CA LEU A 118 4.25 -6.32 14.10
C LEU A 118 3.50 -5.41 15.07
N LEU A 119 4.17 -4.39 15.64
CA LEU A 119 3.50 -3.37 16.46
C LEU A 119 2.42 -2.62 15.65
N TRP A 120 2.74 -2.22 14.43
CA TRP A 120 1.76 -1.60 13.53
C TRP A 120 0.57 -2.53 13.28
N TRP A 121 0.83 -3.81 12.98
CA TRP A 121 -0.23 -4.80 12.78
C TRP A 121 -1.11 -4.99 14.02
N LYS A 122 -0.52 -5.08 15.22
CA LYS A 122 -1.28 -5.16 16.49
C LYS A 122 -2.19 -3.96 16.67
N THR A 123 -1.66 -2.76 16.45
CA THR A 123 -2.42 -1.51 16.58
C THR A 123 -3.61 -1.50 15.62
N ARG A 124 -3.42 -1.96 14.38
CA ARG A 124 -4.49 -1.99 13.38
C ARG A 124 -5.53 -3.07 13.67
N LEU A 125 -5.10 -4.29 14.00
CA LEU A 125 -6.02 -5.39 14.32
C LEU A 125 -6.83 -5.16 15.60
N ALA A 126 -6.33 -4.35 16.52
CA ALA A 126 -7.05 -3.98 17.75
C ALA A 126 -8.15 -2.93 17.52
N GLN A 127 -8.21 -2.30 16.35
CA GLN A 127 -9.26 -1.33 16.04
C GLN A 127 -10.64 -2.03 15.97
N SER A 128 -11.65 -1.42 16.56
CA SER A 128 -13.03 -1.94 16.57
C SER A 128 -13.60 -2.07 15.16
N THR A 129 -13.32 -1.08 14.31
CA THR A 129 -13.80 -1.02 12.93
C THR A 129 -12.64 -1.16 11.95
N LEU A 130 -12.26 -2.41 11.63
CA LEU A 130 -11.33 -2.69 10.54
C LEU A 130 -12.14 -3.08 9.30
N ALA A 131 -12.67 -2.08 8.61
CA ALA A 131 -13.47 -2.24 7.42
C ALA A 131 -12.91 -1.41 6.26
N ARG A 132 -13.05 -1.94 5.06
CA ARG A 132 -12.73 -1.26 3.81
C ARG A 132 -14.01 -1.05 3.03
N SER A 133 -14.21 0.15 2.48
CA SER A 133 -15.31 0.40 1.56
C SER A 133 -15.17 -0.48 0.31
N ILE A 134 -16.27 -1.06 -0.13
CA ILE A 134 -16.39 -1.68 -1.45
C ILE A 134 -16.46 -0.51 -2.42
N PRO A 135 -15.46 -0.31 -3.31
CA PRO A 135 -15.45 0.87 -4.14
C PRO A 135 -16.64 0.83 -5.10
N SER A 136 -17.48 1.85 -5.03
CA SER A 136 -18.33 2.21 -6.16
C SER A 136 -17.43 2.59 -7.34
N PRO A 137 -17.84 2.40 -8.59
CA PRO A 137 -17.10 2.90 -9.74
C PRO A 137 -17.07 4.44 -9.69
N THR A 138 -16.09 4.98 -8.96
CA THR A 138 -15.85 6.42 -8.88
C THR A 138 -14.93 6.80 -10.03
N PRO A 139 -15.25 7.84 -10.81
CA PRO A 139 -14.38 8.28 -11.89
C PRO A 139 -13.00 8.67 -11.31
N ILE A 140 -11.94 8.14 -11.94
CA ILE A 140 -10.57 8.53 -11.59
C ILE A 140 -10.29 9.87 -12.23
N ILE A 141 -10.02 10.88 -11.41
CA ILE A 141 -9.70 12.25 -11.85
C ILE A 141 -8.29 12.26 -12.43
N ASP A 142 -8.15 12.70 -13.67
CA ASP A 142 -6.85 12.99 -14.26
C ASP A 142 -6.44 14.42 -13.91
N ALA A 143 -5.58 14.55 -12.92
CA ALA A 143 -5.06 15.86 -12.51
C ALA A 143 -3.91 16.37 -13.39
N SER A 144 -3.53 15.65 -14.45
CA SER A 144 -2.31 15.92 -15.25
C SER A 144 -1.09 16.14 -14.34
N ALA A 145 -0.91 15.25 -13.38
CA ALA A 145 0.07 15.36 -12.31
C ALA A 145 1.21 14.36 -12.52
N TYR A 146 2.44 14.86 -12.61
CA TYR A 146 3.62 14.09 -12.95
C TYR A 146 4.73 14.33 -11.94
N SER A 147 5.53 13.30 -11.67
CA SER A 147 6.78 13.42 -10.91
C SER A 147 7.95 12.81 -11.68
N ASP A 148 9.12 13.33 -11.40
CA ASP A 148 10.39 12.85 -11.91
C ASP A 148 11.51 13.13 -10.91
N ALA A 149 12.58 12.31 -10.93
CA ALA A 149 13.77 12.53 -10.13
C ALA A 149 15.05 12.37 -10.94
N SER A 150 15.94 13.35 -10.82
CA SER A 150 17.29 13.31 -11.35
C SER A 150 18.31 13.10 -10.25
N SER A 151 19.19 12.12 -10.42
CA SER A 151 20.23 11.80 -9.42
C SER A 151 21.26 12.92 -9.21
N GLU A 152 21.40 13.82 -10.15
CA GLU A 152 22.39 14.91 -10.13
C GLU A 152 21.82 16.22 -9.62
N THR A 153 20.54 16.45 -9.83
CA THR A 153 19.92 17.76 -9.56
C THR A 153 18.86 17.67 -8.46
N GLY A 154 17.75 16.92 -8.68
CA GLY A 154 16.68 16.95 -7.72
C GLY A 154 15.42 16.25 -8.14
N ILE A 155 14.32 16.65 -7.56
CA ILE A 155 12.98 16.12 -7.80
C ILE A 155 12.13 17.23 -8.38
N GLY A 156 11.40 16.92 -9.45
CA GLY A 156 10.43 17.81 -10.08
C GLY A 156 9.03 17.23 -10.01
N ILE A 157 8.05 18.11 -9.82
CA ILE A 157 6.63 17.77 -10.02
C ILE A 157 5.98 18.80 -10.93
N THR A 158 4.95 18.33 -11.65
CA THR A 158 4.04 19.20 -12.39
C THR A 158 2.60 18.82 -12.11
N VAL A 159 1.70 19.82 -12.05
CA VAL A 159 0.25 19.64 -11.93
C VAL A 159 -0.41 20.60 -12.92
N GLY A 160 -0.99 20.06 -13.99
CA GLY A 160 -1.39 20.83 -15.15
C GLY A 160 -0.20 21.60 -15.72
N HIS A 161 -0.31 22.93 -15.76
CA HIS A 161 0.77 23.81 -16.24
C HIS A 161 1.69 24.34 -15.13
N LYS A 162 1.38 24.04 -13.87
CA LYS A 162 2.16 24.49 -12.72
C LYS A 162 3.23 23.48 -12.38
N TRP A 163 4.32 23.96 -11.76
CA TRP A 163 5.48 23.14 -11.44
C TRP A 163 6.10 23.49 -10.09
N ARG A 164 6.87 22.58 -9.53
CA ARG A 164 7.80 22.83 -8.43
C ARG A 164 8.96 21.85 -8.49
N ALA A 165 10.12 22.26 -7.96
CA ALA A 165 11.31 21.43 -7.88
C ALA A 165 12.01 21.60 -6.53
N TRP A 166 12.72 20.55 -6.13
CA TRP A 166 13.54 20.51 -4.91
C TRP A 166 14.91 19.92 -5.25
N ARG A 167 15.94 20.46 -4.66
CA ARG A 167 17.30 19.94 -4.78
C ARG A 167 17.51 18.75 -3.86
N LEU A 168 18.11 17.69 -4.38
CA LEU A 168 18.69 16.63 -3.57
C LEU A 168 20.02 17.10 -2.98
N LEU A 169 20.17 16.95 -1.67
CA LEU A 169 21.39 17.37 -0.97
C LEU A 169 22.55 16.38 -1.24
N PRO A 170 23.82 16.84 -1.21
CA PRO A 170 24.96 15.93 -1.28
C PRO A 170 24.86 14.81 -0.23
N GLY A 171 25.14 13.57 -0.64
CA GLY A 171 25.05 12.42 0.26
C GLY A 171 23.64 11.79 0.37
N TRP A 172 22.66 12.26 -0.37
CA TRP A 172 21.29 11.73 -0.31
C TRP A 172 21.19 10.21 -0.60
N LYS A 173 22.15 9.62 -1.31
CA LYS A 173 22.21 8.17 -1.59
C LYS A 173 22.66 7.32 -0.40
N ALA A 174 22.89 7.91 0.78
CA ALA A 174 23.22 7.16 1.97
C ALA A 174 22.07 6.24 2.41
N ASP A 175 22.36 5.28 3.27
CA ASP A 175 21.39 4.38 3.92
C ASP A 175 20.52 3.56 2.96
N GLY A 176 21.05 3.21 1.78
CA GLY A 176 20.35 2.40 0.79
C GLY A 176 19.33 3.14 -0.06
N ARG A 177 19.34 4.49 -0.01
CA ARG A 177 18.57 5.32 -0.92
C ARG A 177 19.14 5.24 -2.33
N ASP A 178 18.27 5.14 -3.29
CA ASP A 178 18.58 5.09 -4.72
C ASP A 178 17.64 6.01 -5.52
N ILE A 179 17.74 6.01 -6.83
CA ILE A 179 16.86 6.84 -7.66
C ILE A 179 15.37 6.46 -7.46
N GLY A 180 15.06 5.18 -7.21
CA GLY A 180 13.70 4.75 -6.91
C GLY A 180 13.16 5.37 -5.62
N TRP A 181 14.01 5.62 -4.63
CA TRP A 181 13.62 6.38 -3.44
C TRP A 181 13.29 7.84 -3.81
N ALA A 182 14.13 8.51 -4.59
CA ALA A 182 13.89 9.90 -4.99
C ALA A 182 12.60 10.04 -5.83
N GLU A 183 12.33 9.07 -6.70
CA GLU A 183 11.06 8.98 -7.45
C GLU A 183 9.84 8.78 -6.54
N ALA A 184 9.98 7.93 -5.52
CA ALA A 184 8.90 7.75 -4.52
C ALA A 184 8.67 9.02 -3.70
N VAL A 185 9.72 9.79 -3.37
CA VAL A 185 9.58 11.12 -2.76
C VAL A 185 8.86 12.07 -3.70
N GLY A 186 9.15 12.05 -5.00
CA GLY A 186 8.39 12.81 -6.02
C GLY A 186 6.90 12.48 -5.98
N PHE A 187 6.55 11.20 -5.86
CA PHE A 187 5.16 10.78 -5.69
C PHE A 187 4.56 11.29 -4.38
N LEU A 188 5.28 11.22 -3.25
CA LEU A 188 4.84 11.78 -1.97
C LEU A 188 4.55 13.29 -2.08
N LEU A 189 5.42 14.03 -2.77
CA LEU A 189 5.23 15.47 -3.00
C LEU A 189 3.97 15.77 -3.85
N LEU A 190 3.64 14.92 -4.83
CA LEU A 190 2.36 15.00 -5.54
C LEU A 190 1.17 14.76 -4.60
N VAL A 191 1.24 13.74 -3.74
CA VAL A 191 0.20 13.45 -2.75
C VAL A 191 -0.03 14.65 -1.84
N LEU A 192 1.02 15.21 -1.26
CA LEU A 192 0.97 16.41 -0.41
C LEU A 192 0.41 17.64 -1.15
N THR A 193 0.69 17.76 -2.45
CA THR A 193 0.20 18.88 -3.27
C THR A 193 -1.29 18.74 -3.58
N LEU A 194 -1.75 17.53 -3.88
CA LEU A 194 -3.09 17.30 -4.44
C LEU A 194 -4.14 17.02 -3.37
N SER A 195 -3.78 16.32 -2.27
CA SER A 195 -4.75 15.95 -1.24
C SER A 195 -5.56 17.14 -0.70
N PRO A 196 -4.97 18.31 -0.41
CA PRO A 196 -5.74 19.46 0.08
C PRO A 196 -6.64 20.12 -0.97
N THR A 197 -6.48 19.78 -2.25
CA THR A 197 -7.18 20.44 -3.35
C THR A 197 -8.40 19.69 -3.86
N VAL A 198 -8.65 18.49 -3.34
CA VAL A 198 -9.73 17.61 -3.80
C VAL A 198 -10.63 17.18 -2.65
N PRO A 199 -11.91 16.86 -2.92
CA PRO A 199 -12.80 16.33 -1.89
C PRO A 199 -12.33 14.97 -1.34
N ARG A 200 -12.64 14.67 -0.07
CA ARG A 200 -12.45 13.34 0.51
C ARG A 200 -13.22 12.28 -0.32
N GLY A 201 -12.67 11.12 -0.46
CA GLY A 201 -13.21 10.05 -1.31
C GLY A 201 -12.77 10.13 -2.77
N SER A 202 -12.00 11.16 -3.17
CA SER A 202 -11.51 11.31 -4.54
C SER A 202 -10.48 10.25 -4.91
N HIS A 203 -10.56 9.78 -6.16
CA HIS A 203 -9.56 8.91 -6.78
C HIS A 203 -8.79 9.70 -7.83
N ILE A 204 -7.47 9.83 -7.68
CA ILE A 204 -6.62 10.69 -8.51
C ILE A 204 -5.60 9.84 -9.26
N LYS A 205 -5.46 10.10 -10.55
CA LYS A 205 -4.42 9.53 -11.39
C LYS A 205 -3.19 10.43 -11.38
N VAL A 206 -2.02 9.82 -11.13
CA VAL A 206 -0.72 10.49 -11.18
C VAL A 206 0.26 9.69 -12.03
N PHE A 207 1.27 10.35 -12.59
CA PHE A 207 2.18 9.75 -13.53
C PHE A 207 3.64 9.82 -13.04
N GLY A 208 4.40 8.77 -13.32
CA GLY A 208 5.84 8.71 -13.11
C GLY A 208 6.49 7.81 -14.15
N ASP A 209 7.77 7.99 -14.41
CA ASP A 209 8.50 7.21 -15.40
C ASP A 209 9.40 6.12 -14.82
N ASN A 210 9.41 5.97 -13.49
CA ASN A 210 10.07 4.85 -12.83
C ASN A 210 9.11 3.65 -12.65
N ARG A 211 9.26 2.63 -13.50
CA ARG A 211 8.43 1.42 -13.43
C ARG A 211 8.48 0.73 -12.05
N GLY A 212 9.65 0.72 -11.41
CA GLY A 212 9.82 0.10 -10.10
C GLY A 212 8.93 0.76 -9.02
N VAL A 213 8.81 2.08 -9.06
CA VAL A 213 7.93 2.84 -8.15
C VAL A 213 6.48 2.65 -8.52
N VAL A 214 6.11 2.82 -9.80
CA VAL A 214 4.73 2.69 -10.29
C VAL A 214 4.16 1.30 -9.99
N GLU A 215 4.90 0.23 -10.33
CA GLU A 215 4.46 -1.14 -10.09
C GLU A 215 4.56 -1.54 -8.61
N GLY A 216 5.57 -1.03 -7.89
CA GLY A 216 5.72 -1.24 -6.45
C GLY A 216 4.53 -0.67 -5.67
N TRP A 217 4.08 0.52 -6.05
CA TRP A 217 2.87 1.11 -5.49
C TRP A 217 1.62 0.24 -5.71
N TRP A 218 1.44 -0.31 -6.92
CA TRP A 218 0.34 -1.24 -7.20
C TRP A 218 0.39 -2.52 -6.38
N LYS A 219 1.61 -3.00 -6.10
CA LYS A 219 1.84 -4.15 -5.22
C LYS A 219 1.68 -3.79 -3.74
N GLY A 220 1.53 -2.48 -3.42
CA GLY A 220 1.40 -1.94 -2.07
C GLY A 220 2.69 -1.98 -1.26
N ARG A 221 3.87 -2.22 -1.88
CA ARG A 221 5.16 -2.31 -1.20
C ARG A 221 6.36 -2.18 -2.14
N SER A 222 7.51 -1.83 -1.58
CA SER A 222 8.81 -1.88 -2.26
C SER A 222 9.78 -2.82 -1.53
N ARG A 223 10.68 -3.48 -2.29
CA ARG A 223 11.79 -4.26 -1.71
C ARG A 223 12.88 -3.35 -1.17
N ASN A 224 13.10 -2.20 -1.78
CA ASN A 224 14.01 -1.18 -1.27
C ASN A 224 13.39 -0.58 0.00
N LYS A 225 14.11 -0.68 1.13
CA LYS A 225 13.60 -0.27 2.43
C LYS A 225 13.27 1.22 2.50
N PRO A 226 14.16 2.16 2.12
CA PRO A 226 13.84 3.58 2.11
C PRO A 226 12.62 3.93 1.23
N THR A 227 12.52 3.34 0.05
CA THR A 227 11.35 3.52 -0.84
C THR A 227 10.06 2.99 -0.19
N ASN A 228 10.14 1.85 0.50
CA ASN A 228 8.98 1.30 1.20
C ASN A 228 8.53 2.16 2.37
N ASP A 229 9.44 2.88 3.04
CA ASP A 229 9.10 3.82 4.10
C ASP A 229 8.31 5.01 3.53
N ILE A 230 8.71 5.55 2.37
CA ILE A 230 7.91 6.57 1.65
C ILE A 230 6.51 6.04 1.29
N PHE A 231 6.38 4.78 0.87
CA PHE A 231 5.06 4.19 0.60
C PHE A 231 4.19 4.12 1.86
N ARG A 232 4.77 3.85 3.04
CA ARG A 232 4.04 3.88 4.32
C ARG A 232 3.53 5.28 4.63
N ASP A 233 4.34 6.30 4.41
CA ASP A 233 3.95 7.69 4.62
C ASP A 233 2.82 8.11 3.67
N ILE A 234 2.90 7.72 2.39
CA ILE A 234 1.82 7.96 1.42
C ILE A 234 0.53 7.25 1.86
N HIS A 235 0.60 5.99 2.30
CA HIS A 235 -0.58 5.28 2.80
C HIS A 235 -1.21 5.96 4.02
N ALA A 236 -0.39 6.44 4.96
CA ALA A 236 -0.87 7.16 6.14
C ALA A 236 -1.60 8.45 5.74
N LEU A 237 -1.02 9.25 4.83
CA LEU A 237 -1.65 10.46 4.30
C LEU A 237 -2.97 10.16 3.55
N MET A 238 -3.00 9.12 2.74
CA MET A 238 -4.23 8.72 2.02
C MET A 238 -5.35 8.32 3.00
N GLU A 239 -5.01 7.63 4.07
CA GLU A 239 -5.99 7.25 5.10
C GLU A 239 -6.49 8.49 5.86
N GLU A 240 -5.59 9.40 6.27
CA GLU A 240 -5.91 10.64 6.97
C GLU A 240 -6.83 11.54 6.13
N GLU A 241 -6.44 11.78 4.89
CA GLU A 241 -7.17 12.67 3.97
C GLU A 241 -8.34 11.98 3.26
N SER A 242 -8.42 10.64 3.31
CA SER A 242 -9.38 9.83 2.56
C SER A 242 -9.35 10.13 1.05
N VAL A 243 -8.16 10.23 0.47
CA VAL A 243 -7.92 10.46 -0.96
C VAL A 243 -7.08 9.33 -1.51
N PHE A 244 -7.41 8.81 -2.70
CA PHE A 244 -6.81 7.60 -3.27
C PHE A 244 -6.01 7.92 -4.52
N PHE A 245 -4.72 7.53 -4.55
CA PHE A 245 -3.83 7.79 -5.66
C PHE A 245 -3.54 6.54 -6.49
N HIS A 246 -3.67 6.68 -7.80
CA HIS A 246 -3.46 5.64 -8.80
C HIS A 246 -2.30 6.03 -9.71
N THR A 247 -1.16 5.37 -9.57
CA THR A 247 0.01 5.63 -10.42
C THR A 247 -0.19 5.09 -11.83
N ARG A 248 0.39 5.78 -12.82
CA ARG A 248 0.49 5.32 -14.20
C ARG A 248 1.90 5.59 -14.71
N TYR A 249 2.40 4.66 -15.47
CA TYR A 249 3.69 4.82 -16.14
C TYR A 249 3.57 5.78 -17.34
N VAL A 250 4.52 6.67 -17.47
CA VAL A 250 4.74 7.52 -18.65
C VAL A 250 6.19 7.36 -19.10
N PRO A 251 6.48 7.32 -20.42
CA PRO A 251 7.87 7.37 -20.90
C PRO A 251 8.54 8.70 -20.51
N SER A 252 9.84 8.69 -20.16
CA SER A 252 10.56 9.90 -19.71
C SER A 252 10.47 11.07 -20.71
N LYS A 253 10.54 10.80 -22.03
CA LYS A 253 10.38 11.81 -23.07
C LYS A 253 9.03 12.54 -23.05
N ASP A 254 8.01 11.92 -22.47
CA ASP A 254 6.64 12.42 -22.38
C ASP A 254 6.31 12.92 -20.94
N ASN A 255 7.31 12.90 -20.02
CA ASN A 255 7.16 13.35 -18.64
C ASN A 255 7.49 14.84 -18.51
N PRO A 256 6.50 15.73 -18.32
CA PRO A 256 6.77 17.17 -18.18
C PRO A 256 7.53 17.54 -16.90
N ALA A 257 7.65 16.64 -15.93
CA ALA A 257 8.43 16.85 -14.71
C ALA A 257 9.95 16.66 -14.93
N ASP A 258 10.39 16.06 -16.06
CA ASP A 258 11.80 15.84 -16.38
C ASP A 258 12.59 17.16 -16.43
N GLY A 259 12.03 18.22 -17.03
CA GLY A 259 12.67 19.55 -17.04
C GLY A 259 12.95 20.07 -15.61
N PRO A 260 11.93 20.25 -14.77
CA PRO A 260 12.11 20.70 -13.38
C PRO A 260 13.04 19.82 -12.55
N SER A 261 13.03 18.48 -12.70
CA SER A 261 13.91 17.57 -11.96
C SER A 261 15.38 17.78 -12.31
N ARG A 262 15.69 18.23 -13.55
CA ARG A 262 17.02 18.50 -14.08
C ARG A 262 17.46 19.96 -13.99
N GLY A 263 16.64 20.83 -13.34
CA GLY A 263 16.96 22.24 -13.16
C GLY A 263 16.57 23.14 -14.34
N VAL A 264 15.78 22.64 -15.28
CA VAL A 264 15.16 23.42 -16.37
C VAL A 264 13.80 23.89 -15.91
N TYR A 265 13.71 25.13 -15.45
CA TYR A 265 12.52 25.63 -14.79
C TYR A 265 11.61 26.40 -15.76
N TYR A 266 10.31 26.20 -15.59
CA TYR A 266 9.30 27.00 -16.28
C TYR A 266 9.15 28.39 -15.65
N HIS A 267 8.26 29.22 -16.21
CA HIS A 267 8.07 30.58 -15.73
C HIS A 267 7.62 30.60 -14.26
N GLN A 268 8.14 31.54 -13.46
CA GLN A 268 7.89 31.63 -12.02
C GLN A 268 6.41 31.85 -11.66
N SER A 269 5.63 32.49 -12.54
CA SER A 269 4.18 32.67 -12.32
C SER A 269 3.40 31.33 -12.28
N LEU A 270 4.01 30.25 -12.75
CA LEU A 270 3.46 28.90 -12.75
C LEU A 270 3.97 28.04 -11.57
N LEU A 271 4.68 28.66 -10.61
CA LEU A 271 5.19 27.93 -9.46
C LEU A 271 4.04 27.48 -8.53
N LEU A 272 4.04 26.20 -8.17
CA LEU A 272 3.14 25.67 -7.15
C LEU A 272 3.47 26.28 -5.77
N PRO A 273 2.50 26.39 -4.86
CA PRO A 273 2.74 26.84 -3.48
C PRO A 273 3.81 26.02 -2.77
N ALA A 274 4.49 26.62 -1.81
CA ALA A 274 5.42 25.91 -0.94
C ALA A 274 4.67 24.83 -0.14
N LEU A 275 5.24 23.63 -0.08
CA LEU A 275 4.70 22.55 0.73
C LEU A 275 5.33 22.57 2.13
N PRO A 276 4.55 22.40 3.19
CA PRO A 276 5.08 22.00 4.47
C PRO A 276 5.55 20.55 4.37
N ILE A 277 6.85 20.33 4.14
CA ILE A 277 7.41 18.96 4.10
C ILE A 277 7.55 18.50 5.54
N PRO A 278 6.90 17.39 5.96
CA PRO A 278 7.13 16.82 7.27
C PRO A 278 8.59 16.35 7.35
N LEU A 279 9.34 16.86 8.31
CA LEU A 279 10.73 16.44 8.56
C LEU A 279 10.77 15.20 9.47
N PRO A 280 11.77 14.32 9.29
CA PRO A 280 12.80 14.28 8.24
C PRO A 280 12.40 13.36 7.07
N ILE A 281 12.56 13.87 5.84
CA ILE A 281 12.55 13.01 4.65
C ILE A 281 13.99 12.58 4.35
#